data_2e2790e9ed7eb056c1d497dcaeea8c99
#
_entry.id   2e2790e9ed7eb056c1d497dcaeea8c99
#
_cell.length_a   1.000
_cell.length_b   1.000
_cell.length_c   1.000
_cell.angle_alpha   90.00
_cell.angle_beta   90.00
_cell.angle_gamma   90.00
#
_symmetry.space_group_name_H-M   'P 1'
#
loop_
_entity.id
_entity.type
_entity.pdbx_description
1 polymer ?
#
loop_
_entity_poly.entity_id
_entity_poly.type
_entity_poly.pdbx_seq_one_letter_code
_entity_poly.pdbx_strand_id
1 'polypeptide(L)'
;MMESMAEQNKAADTQHVNSSASPVELDATPTARRSGDLSSATSPNRVLAIVSVGMILANLDLFVVNVALPTIALDFGSPSLERLSWILNGYTIAYAALLVFFGRLSERYPRNVSFLVGIGAFTAASAACAAATGTEMLVVFRVVQAAAAALMTPTSLGLLLAAFPPEGRSGAVRTWTAVGGLAAALGPLIGGVLVTASWRWIFLVNLPLGLITLVVGWRKLPRIPGHNSSHPHFGAALLVTAGVASLVFAIVKVNDWGWHSPGISAACAATVIFLGWFVAHCLRSSDPFIDPHLFRIRPFTGAALAIAPGTAAFGALLLSMVLWDQMIWGWSALKIGLAMAPGPLLIPVVSLLFSRRLIARFGVAAVCAAGTISFALGLVWWAVMPGLEASFLVATIGMLPIGLGAGLLSPTLMGVSTSSLPPSSFATGSGAINMIRQVAIAVGVAVLVAILGEHHAVEEWVQAFRVAWWIMAAVTLIGLVPTLLFIGPSAGTKIDIRQATQQQTP
;
A
#
# COMPACT_ATOMS: atom_id res chain seq x y z
N MET A 1 -55.28 50.04 -34.15
CA MET A 1 -55.45 49.00 -35.19
C MET A 1 -54.61 47.75 -34.78
N MET A 2 -54.51 47.42 -33.49
CA MET A 2 -53.87 46.24 -32.98
C MET A 2 -54.49 45.76 -31.61
N GLU A 3 -55.77 46.10 -31.42
CA GLU A 3 -56.53 45.65 -30.19
C GLU A 3 -57.81 44.88 -30.57
N SER A 4 -57.96 44.43 -31.86
CA SER A 4 -59.20 43.77 -32.33
C SER A 4 -59.02 42.29 -32.69
N MET A 5 -57.95 41.57 -32.26
CA MET A 5 -57.76 40.14 -32.57
C MET A 5 -57.63 39.25 -31.40
N ALA A 6 -57.87 39.74 -30.20
CA ALA A 6 -57.73 38.90 -28.92
C ALA A 6 -59.11 38.50 -28.35
N GLU A 7 -60.25 38.85 -28.95
CA GLU A 7 -61.58 38.54 -28.36
C GLU A 7 -62.46 37.57 -29.15
N GLN A 8 -61.97 36.90 -30.21
CA GLN A 8 -62.77 35.98 -31.02
C GLN A 8 -62.47 34.49 -30.91
N ASN A 9 -61.79 34.06 -29.88
CA ASN A 9 -61.52 32.61 -29.73
C ASN A 9 -61.95 32.06 -28.37
N LYS A 10 -63.04 32.55 -27.80
CA LYS A 10 -63.57 32.09 -26.47
C LYS A 10 -65.07 31.75 -26.53
N ALA A 11 -65.59 31.22 -27.62
CA ALA A 11 -66.98 30.79 -27.73
C ALA A 11 -67.21 29.78 -28.87
N ALA A 12 -66.78 28.53 -28.66
CA ALA A 12 -67.28 27.29 -29.29
C ALA A 12 -66.45 26.12 -28.67
N ASP A 13 -66.94 25.42 -27.77
CA ASP A 13 -67.48 24.08 -27.85
C ASP A 13 -67.81 23.54 -26.45
N THR A 14 -69.04 23.73 -26.05
CA THR A 14 -69.76 22.95 -25.06
C THR A 14 -70.82 22.14 -25.78
N GLN A 15 -70.54 20.87 -26.10
CA GLN A 15 -71.64 19.86 -26.24
C GLN A 15 -71.13 18.43 -26.19
N HIS A 16 -71.51 17.78 -25.12
CA HIS A 16 -71.88 16.37 -24.97
C HIS A 16 -71.28 15.32 -25.92
N VAL A 17 -70.56 14.34 -25.39
CA VAL A 17 -70.96 12.93 -25.54
C VAL A 17 -70.63 12.15 -24.27
N ASN A 18 -71.68 11.65 -23.64
CA ASN A 18 -71.67 10.62 -22.60
C ASN A 18 -71.35 9.28 -23.25
N SER A 19 -70.29 8.60 -22.87
CA SER A 19 -70.10 7.20 -23.18
C SER A 19 -69.33 6.54 -22.04
N SER A 20 -70.06 5.65 -21.39
CA SER A 20 -69.62 4.71 -20.37
C SER A 20 -68.44 3.85 -20.82
N ALA A 21 -67.31 4.02 -20.13
CA ALA A 21 -66.22 3.02 -20.12
C ALA A 21 -65.62 2.93 -18.73
N SER A 22 -65.63 1.74 -18.16
CA SER A 22 -65.11 1.36 -16.86
C SER A 22 -63.65 1.76 -16.65
N PRO A 23 -63.25 2.11 -15.44
CA PRO A 23 -61.83 2.39 -15.16
C PRO A 23 -61.04 1.08 -15.27
N VAL A 24 -60.17 1.01 -16.26
CA VAL A 24 -59.03 0.09 -16.27
C VAL A 24 -58.08 0.51 -15.16
N GLU A 25 -58.06 -0.24 -14.11
CA GLU A 25 -57.05 -0.19 -13.04
C GLU A 25 -55.70 -0.38 -13.68
N LEU A 26 -54.95 0.69 -13.92
CA LEU A 26 -53.54 0.70 -14.20
C LEU A 26 -52.84 0.35 -12.87
N ASP A 27 -52.63 -0.93 -12.68
CA ASP A 27 -51.72 -1.49 -11.66
C ASP A 27 -50.28 -1.08 -12.00
N ALA A 28 -49.96 0.16 -11.73
CA ALA A 28 -48.60 0.70 -11.78
C ALA A 28 -48.01 0.66 -10.36
N THR A 29 -47.85 -0.54 -9.83
CA THR A 29 -46.87 -0.76 -8.79
C THR A 29 -45.48 -0.80 -9.43
N PRO A 30 -44.65 0.24 -9.25
CA PRO A 30 -43.21 0.07 -9.43
C PRO A 30 -42.81 -0.97 -8.40
N THR A 31 -42.42 -2.16 -8.86
CA THR A 31 -41.73 -3.12 -8.04
C THR A 31 -40.58 -2.39 -7.33
N ALA A 32 -40.87 -1.88 -6.15
CA ALA A 32 -39.87 -1.62 -5.13
C ALA A 32 -39.15 -2.96 -4.93
N ARG A 33 -38.06 -3.16 -5.70
CA ARG A 33 -37.15 -4.27 -5.53
C ARG A 33 -36.80 -4.28 -4.04
N ARG A 34 -37.29 -5.30 -3.39
CA ARG A 34 -37.10 -5.63 -2.00
C ARG A 34 -35.64 -5.34 -1.58
N SER A 35 -35.44 -4.21 -0.91
CA SER A 35 -34.32 -3.96 0.00
C SER A 35 -34.38 -4.85 1.25
N GLY A 36 -35.15 -5.93 1.18
CA GLY A 36 -35.48 -6.78 2.31
C GLY A 36 -34.70 -8.08 2.43
N ASP A 37 -33.85 -8.45 1.47
CA ASP A 37 -33.15 -9.75 1.50
C ASP A 37 -31.69 -9.71 1.96
N LEU A 38 -31.22 -8.58 2.49
CA LEU A 38 -29.91 -8.48 3.16
C LEU A 38 -30.00 -8.69 4.68
N SER A 39 -31.13 -9.07 5.23
CA SER A 39 -31.40 -9.13 6.68
C SER A 39 -30.99 -10.44 7.38
N SER A 40 -30.33 -11.39 6.71
CA SER A 40 -29.50 -12.41 7.39
C SER A 40 -28.03 -11.99 7.41
N ALA A 41 -27.75 -10.71 7.21
CA ALA A 41 -26.45 -10.15 6.99
C ALA A 41 -25.60 -10.19 8.26
N THR A 42 -24.46 -10.80 8.14
CA THR A 42 -23.34 -10.71 9.09
C THR A 42 -23.15 -9.26 9.50
N SER A 43 -23.07 -8.97 10.80
CA SER A 43 -22.91 -7.59 11.30
C SER A 43 -21.66 -6.94 10.64
N PRO A 44 -21.71 -5.66 10.26
CA PRO A 44 -20.58 -4.95 9.63
C PRO A 44 -19.26 -5.11 10.37
N ASN A 45 -19.30 -5.14 11.71
CA ASN A 45 -18.11 -5.34 12.56
C ASN A 45 -17.49 -6.74 12.39
N ARG A 46 -18.29 -7.79 12.10
CA ARG A 46 -17.74 -9.12 11.80
C ARG A 46 -17.06 -9.14 10.45
N VAL A 47 -17.62 -8.47 9.45
CA VAL A 47 -16.96 -8.30 8.14
C VAL A 47 -15.63 -7.56 8.33
N LEU A 48 -15.62 -6.44 9.07
CA LEU A 48 -14.41 -5.70 9.40
C LEU A 48 -13.35 -6.62 10.05
N ALA A 49 -13.72 -7.42 11.04
CA ALA A 49 -12.79 -8.34 11.70
C ALA A 49 -12.19 -9.36 10.71
N ILE A 50 -13.03 -10.00 9.87
CA ILE A 50 -12.58 -11.00 8.90
C ILE A 50 -11.63 -10.37 7.86
N VAL A 51 -11.99 -9.23 7.27
CA VAL A 51 -11.17 -8.60 6.22
C VAL A 51 -9.90 -7.97 6.78
N SER A 52 -9.90 -7.59 8.07
CA SER A 52 -8.70 -7.09 8.76
C SER A 52 -7.63 -8.17 8.92
N VAL A 53 -8.00 -9.46 9.01
CA VAL A 53 -7.01 -10.55 9.01
C VAL A 53 -6.20 -10.56 7.72
N GLY A 54 -6.83 -10.31 6.57
CA GLY A 54 -6.10 -10.17 5.30
C GLY A 54 -5.04 -9.06 5.33
N MET A 55 -5.35 -7.92 5.97
CA MET A 55 -4.38 -6.84 6.16
C MET A 55 -3.27 -7.21 7.15
N ILE A 56 -3.62 -7.94 8.22
CA ILE A 56 -2.63 -8.45 9.18
C ILE A 56 -1.65 -9.37 8.45
N LEU A 57 -2.14 -10.37 7.72
CA LEU A 57 -1.33 -11.33 6.98
C LEU A 57 -0.37 -10.63 6.02
N ALA A 58 -0.88 -9.74 5.16
CA ALA A 58 -0.07 -9.06 4.14
C ALA A 58 1.00 -8.13 4.75
N ASN A 59 0.64 -7.36 5.78
CA ASN A 59 1.57 -6.40 6.38
C ASN A 59 2.55 -7.05 7.35
N LEU A 60 2.10 -8.00 8.18
CA LEU A 60 2.99 -8.76 9.06
C LEU A 60 4.06 -9.48 8.24
N ASP A 61 3.65 -10.20 7.20
CA ASP A 61 4.54 -10.97 6.34
C ASP A 61 5.58 -10.10 5.61
N LEU A 62 5.21 -8.90 5.18
CA LEU A 62 6.15 -7.97 4.54
C LEU A 62 7.30 -7.56 5.47
N PHE A 63 7.04 -7.40 6.75
CA PHE A 63 8.02 -6.85 7.70
C PHE A 63 8.72 -7.93 8.54
N VAL A 64 8.07 -9.05 8.80
CA VAL A 64 8.63 -10.14 9.61
C VAL A 64 9.87 -10.79 8.98
N VAL A 65 9.91 -10.86 7.64
CA VAL A 65 10.99 -11.49 6.87
C VAL A 65 12.31 -10.74 7.01
N ASN A 66 12.28 -9.41 7.21
CA ASN A 66 13.52 -8.63 7.38
C ASN A 66 14.37 -9.17 8.53
N VAL A 67 13.75 -9.50 9.68
CA VAL A 67 14.46 -10.01 10.88
C VAL A 67 14.95 -11.45 10.69
N ALA A 68 14.25 -12.21 9.83
CA ALA A 68 14.63 -13.61 9.56
C ALA A 68 15.74 -13.76 8.52
N LEU A 69 16.00 -12.71 7.71
CA LEU A 69 16.88 -12.80 6.56
C LEU A 69 18.29 -13.33 6.88
N PRO A 70 18.97 -12.88 7.95
CA PRO A 70 20.29 -13.41 8.30
C PRO A 70 20.25 -14.89 8.74
N THR A 71 19.18 -15.33 9.44
CA THR A 71 19.02 -16.73 9.83
C THR A 71 18.74 -17.62 8.61
N ILE A 72 17.96 -17.12 7.64
CA ILE A 72 17.74 -17.77 6.34
C ILE A 72 19.08 -17.92 5.61
N ALA A 73 19.92 -16.88 5.64
CA ALA A 73 21.23 -16.91 5.01
C ALA A 73 22.11 -18.06 5.56
N LEU A 74 22.15 -18.20 6.88
CA LEU A 74 22.91 -19.27 7.53
C LEU A 74 22.40 -20.67 7.15
N ASP A 75 21.07 -20.86 7.12
CA ASP A 75 20.44 -22.14 6.79
C ASP A 75 20.67 -22.55 5.32
N PHE A 76 20.77 -21.58 4.40
CA PHE A 76 21.01 -21.82 2.97
C PHE A 76 22.48 -21.73 2.53
N GLY A 77 23.44 -21.82 3.48
CA GLY A 77 24.87 -21.83 3.16
C GLY A 77 25.44 -20.45 2.86
N SER A 78 24.91 -19.41 3.48
CA SER A 78 25.38 -18.02 3.38
C SER A 78 25.47 -17.49 1.94
N PRO A 79 24.36 -17.46 1.19
CA PRO A 79 24.34 -16.85 -0.13
C PRO A 79 24.64 -15.35 -0.02
N SER A 80 25.08 -14.74 -1.14
CA SER A 80 25.38 -13.31 -1.18
C SER A 80 24.17 -12.46 -0.73
N LEU A 81 24.43 -11.30 -0.13
CA LEU A 81 23.40 -10.35 0.27
C LEU A 81 22.48 -9.97 -0.90
N GLU A 82 23.03 -9.93 -2.10
CA GLU A 82 22.31 -9.75 -3.34
C GLU A 82 21.21 -10.81 -3.53
N ARG A 83 21.57 -12.11 -3.47
CA ARG A 83 20.59 -13.22 -3.63
C ARG A 83 19.51 -13.16 -2.54
N LEU A 84 19.91 -12.86 -1.30
CA LEU A 84 18.98 -12.71 -0.18
C LEU A 84 18.02 -11.54 -0.38
N SER A 85 18.48 -10.43 -0.95
CA SER A 85 17.63 -9.25 -1.20
C SER A 85 16.45 -9.56 -2.11
N TRP A 86 16.56 -10.55 -3.01
CA TRP A 86 15.47 -10.96 -3.88
C TRP A 86 14.29 -11.59 -3.14
N ILE A 87 14.51 -12.13 -1.93
CA ILE A 87 13.42 -12.61 -1.05
C ILE A 87 12.47 -11.44 -0.70
N LEU A 88 13.02 -10.24 -0.48
CA LEU A 88 12.26 -9.01 -0.20
C LEU A 88 11.79 -8.33 -1.49
N ASN A 89 12.70 -8.11 -2.43
CA ASN A 89 12.44 -7.39 -3.67
C ASN A 89 11.45 -8.13 -4.57
N GLY A 90 11.59 -9.45 -4.71
CA GLY A 90 10.68 -10.26 -5.52
C GLY A 90 9.23 -10.15 -5.04
N TYR A 91 9.01 -10.22 -3.73
CA TYR A 91 7.70 -9.98 -3.14
C TYR A 91 7.20 -8.56 -3.41
N THR A 92 8.01 -7.56 -3.11
CA THR A 92 7.62 -6.15 -3.16
C THR A 92 7.27 -5.70 -4.58
N ILE A 93 8.06 -6.11 -5.57
CA ILE A 93 7.84 -5.82 -6.99
C ILE A 93 6.57 -6.50 -7.49
N ALA A 94 6.41 -7.80 -7.23
CA ALA A 94 5.23 -8.55 -7.64
C ALA A 94 3.95 -7.98 -6.98
N TYR A 95 4.01 -7.68 -5.69
CA TYR A 95 2.90 -7.05 -4.97
C TYR A 95 2.53 -5.70 -5.58
N ALA A 96 3.51 -4.83 -5.83
CA ALA A 96 3.30 -3.51 -6.42
C ALA A 96 2.57 -3.58 -7.77
N ALA A 97 3.09 -4.39 -8.67
CA ALA A 97 2.58 -4.49 -10.04
C ALA A 97 1.20 -5.15 -10.09
N LEU A 98 1.00 -6.21 -9.30
CA LEU A 98 -0.25 -6.98 -9.32
C LEU A 98 -1.37 -6.32 -8.49
N LEU A 99 -1.05 -5.38 -7.59
CA LEU A 99 -2.05 -4.71 -6.76
C LEU A 99 -3.09 -3.95 -7.62
N VAL A 100 -2.65 -3.20 -8.63
CA VAL A 100 -3.54 -2.48 -9.54
C VAL A 100 -4.29 -3.46 -10.45
N PHE A 101 -3.60 -4.49 -10.96
CA PHE A 101 -4.20 -5.54 -11.79
C PHE A 101 -5.32 -6.27 -11.05
N PHE A 102 -5.05 -6.79 -9.85
CA PHE A 102 -6.04 -7.51 -9.06
C PHE A 102 -7.11 -6.59 -8.47
N GLY A 103 -6.81 -5.30 -8.26
CA GLY A 103 -7.79 -4.30 -7.91
C GLY A 103 -8.92 -4.25 -8.95
N ARG A 104 -8.57 -4.10 -10.23
CA ARG A 104 -9.53 -4.10 -11.35
C ARG A 104 -10.16 -5.48 -11.56
N LEU A 105 -9.38 -6.54 -11.48
CA LEU A 105 -9.90 -7.91 -11.63
C LEU A 105 -10.97 -8.21 -10.57
N SER A 106 -10.77 -7.73 -9.35
CA SER A 106 -11.70 -7.91 -8.23
C SER A 106 -13.04 -7.19 -8.39
N GLU A 107 -13.12 -6.20 -9.28
CA GLU A 107 -14.39 -5.52 -9.60
C GLU A 107 -15.28 -6.41 -10.48
N ARG A 108 -14.69 -7.31 -11.26
CA ARG A 108 -15.40 -8.21 -12.18
C ARG A 108 -15.95 -9.47 -11.50
N TYR A 109 -15.25 -9.99 -10.51
CA TYR A 109 -15.61 -11.22 -9.80
C TYR A 109 -16.28 -10.94 -8.45
N PRO A 110 -17.06 -11.90 -7.89
CA PRO A 110 -17.61 -11.72 -6.56
C PRO A 110 -16.51 -11.45 -5.52
N ARG A 111 -16.61 -10.31 -4.84
CA ARG A 111 -15.55 -9.82 -3.95
C ARG A 111 -15.22 -10.77 -2.81
N ASN A 112 -16.23 -11.45 -2.25
CA ASN A 112 -16.02 -12.46 -1.21
C ASN A 112 -15.24 -13.67 -1.72
N VAL A 113 -15.52 -14.14 -2.95
CA VAL A 113 -14.77 -15.25 -3.57
C VAL A 113 -13.33 -14.83 -3.85
N SER A 114 -13.12 -13.66 -4.47
CA SER A 114 -11.79 -13.14 -4.77
C SER A 114 -10.95 -12.97 -3.50
N PHE A 115 -11.54 -12.47 -2.41
CA PHE A 115 -10.86 -12.35 -1.12
C PHE A 115 -10.46 -13.72 -0.56
N LEU A 116 -11.37 -14.70 -0.56
CA LEU A 116 -11.09 -16.04 -0.04
C LEU A 116 -10.07 -16.80 -0.91
N VAL A 117 -10.11 -16.64 -2.23
CA VAL A 117 -9.07 -17.17 -3.13
C VAL A 117 -7.72 -16.53 -2.79
N GLY A 118 -7.66 -15.21 -2.56
CA GLY A 118 -6.46 -14.53 -2.11
C GLY A 118 -5.92 -15.07 -0.79
N ILE A 119 -6.77 -15.24 0.24
CA ILE A 119 -6.40 -15.83 1.54
C ILE A 119 -5.89 -17.26 1.36
N GLY A 120 -6.58 -18.09 0.57
CA GLY A 120 -6.20 -19.50 0.33
C GLY A 120 -4.84 -19.61 -0.38
N ALA A 121 -4.67 -18.83 -1.44
CA ALA A 121 -3.41 -18.78 -2.19
C ALA A 121 -2.25 -18.25 -1.32
N PHE A 122 -2.49 -17.21 -0.50
CA PHE A 122 -1.50 -16.66 0.43
C PHE A 122 -1.08 -17.71 1.47
N THR A 123 -2.05 -18.41 2.05
CA THR A 123 -1.82 -19.46 3.06
C THR A 123 -1.03 -20.63 2.46
N ALA A 124 -1.40 -21.08 1.26
CA ALA A 124 -0.69 -22.15 0.55
C ALA A 124 0.74 -21.72 0.18
N ALA A 125 0.92 -20.50 -0.32
CA ALA A 125 2.23 -19.94 -0.63
C ALA A 125 3.09 -19.78 0.64
N SER A 126 2.51 -19.40 1.77
CA SER A 126 3.21 -19.37 3.06
C SER A 126 3.70 -20.74 3.49
N ALA A 127 2.89 -21.79 3.33
CA ALA A 127 3.34 -23.17 3.58
C ALA A 127 4.49 -23.57 2.65
N ALA A 128 4.42 -23.19 1.37
CA ALA A 128 5.48 -23.43 0.39
C ALA A 128 6.77 -22.67 0.73
N CYS A 129 6.68 -21.42 1.19
CA CYS A 129 7.84 -20.66 1.69
C CYS A 129 8.50 -21.35 2.87
N ALA A 130 7.71 -21.87 3.83
CA ALA A 130 8.24 -22.60 4.98
C ALA A 130 8.94 -23.92 4.58
N ALA A 131 8.52 -24.54 3.49
CA ALA A 131 9.09 -25.77 2.94
C ALA A 131 10.28 -25.53 2.00
N ALA A 132 10.66 -24.27 1.73
CA ALA A 132 11.75 -23.96 0.81
C ALA A 132 13.09 -24.52 1.32
N THR A 133 13.87 -25.08 0.38
CA THR A 133 15.18 -25.69 0.62
C THR A 133 16.34 -24.86 0.07
N GLY A 134 16.06 -23.70 -0.53
CA GLY A 134 17.05 -22.77 -1.07
C GLY A 134 16.47 -21.41 -1.37
N THR A 135 17.35 -20.43 -1.57
CA THR A 135 16.99 -19.03 -1.78
C THR A 135 16.08 -18.84 -3.00
N GLU A 136 16.40 -19.45 -4.13
CA GLU A 136 15.66 -19.28 -5.39
C GLU A 136 14.23 -19.83 -5.29
N MET A 137 14.08 -21.01 -4.66
CA MET A 137 12.77 -21.60 -4.38
C MET A 137 11.94 -20.69 -3.45
N LEU A 138 12.58 -20.13 -2.43
CA LEU A 138 11.93 -19.19 -1.53
C LEU A 138 11.49 -17.92 -2.27
N VAL A 139 12.33 -17.36 -3.14
CA VAL A 139 11.99 -16.18 -3.98
C VAL A 139 10.76 -16.46 -4.85
N VAL A 140 10.72 -17.60 -5.53
CA VAL A 140 9.57 -17.99 -6.36
C VAL A 140 8.29 -18.06 -5.53
N PHE A 141 8.31 -18.71 -4.38
CA PHE A 141 7.13 -18.80 -3.52
C PHE A 141 6.73 -17.44 -2.92
N ARG A 142 7.70 -16.56 -2.65
CA ARG A 142 7.46 -15.17 -2.23
C ARG A 142 6.76 -14.36 -3.32
N VAL A 143 7.09 -14.55 -4.58
CA VAL A 143 6.38 -13.91 -5.72
C VAL A 143 4.92 -14.40 -5.80
N VAL A 144 4.67 -15.70 -5.63
CA VAL A 144 3.31 -16.26 -5.60
C VAL A 144 2.52 -15.72 -4.39
N GLN A 145 3.17 -15.64 -3.22
CA GLN A 145 2.57 -15.10 -2.00
C GLN A 145 2.23 -13.61 -2.17
N ALA A 146 3.09 -12.82 -2.83
CA ALA A 146 2.85 -11.43 -3.16
C ALA A 146 1.65 -11.25 -4.12
N ALA A 147 1.50 -12.11 -5.11
CA ALA A 147 0.34 -12.11 -6.01
C ALA A 147 -0.98 -12.35 -5.23
N ALA A 148 -0.96 -13.30 -4.30
CA ALA A 148 -2.10 -13.56 -3.42
C ALA A 148 -2.43 -12.37 -2.51
N ALA A 149 -1.42 -11.72 -1.90
CA ALA A 149 -1.58 -10.51 -1.10
C ALA A 149 -2.14 -9.34 -1.93
N ALA A 150 -1.69 -9.20 -3.18
CA ALA A 150 -2.15 -8.18 -4.11
C ALA A 150 -3.63 -8.36 -4.51
N LEU A 151 -4.15 -9.59 -4.54
CA LEU A 151 -5.57 -9.89 -4.73
C LEU A 151 -6.38 -9.61 -3.45
N MET A 152 -5.85 -10.01 -2.32
CA MET A 152 -6.51 -9.95 -1.02
C MET A 152 -6.75 -8.50 -0.54
N THR A 153 -5.81 -7.60 -0.78
CA THR A 153 -5.84 -6.21 -0.27
C THR A 153 -7.00 -5.38 -0.83
N PRO A 154 -7.19 -5.20 -2.15
CA PRO A 154 -8.29 -4.41 -2.69
C PRO A 154 -9.65 -5.08 -2.48
N THR A 155 -9.72 -6.42 -2.50
CA THR A 155 -10.96 -7.15 -2.24
C THR A 155 -11.43 -6.99 -0.80
N SER A 156 -10.51 -6.96 0.17
CA SER A 156 -10.82 -6.70 1.58
C SER A 156 -11.44 -5.33 1.79
N LEU A 157 -10.87 -4.29 1.17
CA LEU A 157 -11.40 -2.93 1.22
C LEU A 157 -12.78 -2.85 0.55
N GLY A 158 -12.94 -3.50 -0.60
CA GLY A 158 -14.21 -3.55 -1.32
C GLY A 158 -15.34 -4.21 -0.52
N LEU A 159 -15.03 -5.31 0.20
CA LEU A 159 -15.97 -5.97 1.12
C LEU A 159 -16.33 -5.07 2.30
N LEU A 160 -15.34 -4.38 2.87
CA LEU A 160 -15.53 -3.44 3.97
C LEU A 160 -16.49 -2.32 3.60
N LEU A 161 -16.23 -1.64 2.48
CA LEU A 161 -17.04 -0.51 2.01
C LEU A 161 -18.49 -0.92 1.66
N ALA A 162 -18.69 -2.16 1.20
CA ALA A 162 -20.02 -2.67 0.90
C ALA A 162 -20.80 -3.09 2.17
N ALA A 163 -20.11 -3.48 3.24
CA ALA A 163 -20.73 -3.92 4.49
C ALA A 163 -21.17 -2.75 5.39
N PHE A 164 -20.55 -1.57 5.23
CA PHE A 164 -20.85 -0.41 6.08
C PHE A 164 -21.72 0.62 5.36
N PRO A 165 -22.70 1.25 6.07
CA PRO A 165 -23.44 2.39 5.53
C PRO A 165 -22.50 3.57 5.29
N PRO A 166 -22.85 4.52 4.39
CA PRO A 166 -21.96 5.63 3.98
C PRO A 166 -21.32 6.38 5.14
N GLU A 167 -22.07 6.65 6.21
CA GLU A 167 -21.65 7.41 7.38
C GLU A 167 -20.58 6.67 8.20
N GLY A 168 -20.61 5.32 8.20
CA GLY A 168 -19.70 4.44 8.94
C GLY A 168 -18.42 4.08 8.18
N ARG A 169 -18.38 4.26 6.86
CA ARG A 169 -17.27 3.81 6.00
C ARG A 169 -15.94 4.41 6.39
N SER A 170 -15.90 5.71 6.65
CA SER A 170 -14.64 6.40 7.02
C SER A 170 -14.04 5.87 8.32
N GLY A 171 -14.90 5.54 9.30
CA GLY A 171 -14.49 4.91 10.55
C GLY A 171 -13.95 3.50 10.35
N ALA A 172 -14.66 2.68 9.56
CA ALA A 172 -14.26 1.32 9.25
C ALA A 172 -12.92 1.25 8.50
N VAL A 173 -12.71 2.11 7.48
CA VAL A 173 -11.45 2.20 6.75
C VAL A 173 -10.30 2.62 7.67
N ARG A 174 -10.52 3.59 8.56
CA ARG A 174 -9.49 3.98 9.55
C ARG A 174 -9.10 2.82 10.45
N THR A 175 -10.07 2.06 10.97
CA THR A 175 -9.79 0.90 11.80
C THR A 175 -9.03 -0.18 11.04
N TRP A 176 -9.47 -0.49 9.81
CA TRP A 176 -8.82 -1.46 8.94
C TRP A 176 -7.36 -1.07 8.62
N THR A 177 -7.11 0.21 8.30
CA THR A 177 -5.76 0.75 8.07
C THR A 177 -4.91 0.72 9.34
N ALA A 178 -5.49 1.06 10.50
CA ALA A 178 -4.80 1.03 11.77
C ALA A 178 -4.37 -0.39 12.17
N VAL A 179 -5.23 -1.39 11.94
CA VAL A 179 -4.91 -2.82 12.17
C VAL A 179 -3.75 -3.26 11.26
N GLY A 180 -3.78 -2.88 9.97
CA GLY A 180 -2.68 -3.16 9.06
C GLY A 180 -1.37 -2.49 9.48
N GLY A 181 -1.44 -1.23 9.94
CA GLY A 181 -0.29 -0.51 10.48
C GLY A 181 0.29 -1.13 11.74
N LEU A 182 -0.59 -1.59 12.65
CA LEU A 182 -0.17 -2.30 13.86
C LEU A 182 0.50 -3.64 13.53
N ALA A 183 -0.03 -4.39 12.57
CA ALA A 183 0.58 -5.64 12.11
C ALA A 183 1.98 -5.41 11.52
N ALA A 184 2.15 -4.36 10.70
CA ALA A 184 3.45 -3.95 10.20
C ALA A 184 4.42 -3.57 11.33
N ALA A 185 3.93 -2.83 12.32
CA ALA A 185 4.71 -2.41 13.48
C ALA A 185 5.18 -3.58 14.36
N LEU A 186 4.33 -4.58 14.52
CA LEU A 186 4.65 -5.79 15.28
C LEU A 186 5.49 -6.79 14.50
N GLY A 187 5.65 -6.62 13.18
CA GLY A 187 6.39 -7.53 12.32
C GLY A 187 7.79 -7.89 12.85
N PRO A 188 8.67 -6.91 13.10
CA PRO A 188 10.01 -7.19 13.62
C PRO A 188 10.01 -7.88 14.99
N LEU A 189 9.11 -7.50 15.89
CA LEU A 189 8.99 -8.10 17.21
C LEU A 189 8.52 -9.57 17.14
N ILE A 190 7.43 -9.82 16.40
CA ILE A 190 6.90 -11.18 16.19
C ILE A 190 7.94 -12.02 15.45
N GLY A 191 8.61 -11.45 14.43
CA GLY A 191 9.68 -12.09 13.69
C GLY A 191 10.83 -12.51 14.61
N GLY A 192 11.28 -11.61 15.48
CA GLY A 192 12.32 -11.88 16.45
C GLY A 192 11.99 -13.06 17.38
N VAL A 193 10.73 -13.14 17.84
CA VAL A 193 10.25 -14.28 18.66
C VAL A 193 10.22 -15.58 17.85
N LEU A 194 9.62 -15.55 16.66
CA LEU A 194 9.43 -16.76 15.84
C LEU A 194 10.76 -17.35 15.35
N VAL A 195 11.71 -16.51 15.00
CA VAL A 195 13.04 -16.92 14.53
C VAL A 195 13.84 -17.64 15.61
N THR A 196 13.55 -17.43 16.91
CA THR A 196 14.22 -18.18 17.99
C THR A 196 13.98 -19.69 17.89
N ALA A 197 12.84 -20.12 17.37
CA ALA A 197 12.54 -21.52 17.13
C ALA A 197 13.03 -21.98 15.75
N SER A 198 12.66 -21.27 14.69
CA SER A 198 13.15 -21.43 13.32
C SER A 198 12.62 -20.28 12.48
N TRP A 199 13.40 -19.84 11.48
CA TRP A 199 12.90 -18.85 10.51
C TRP A 199 11.64 -19.31 9.75
N ARG A 200 11.42 -20.59 9.63
CA ARG A 200 10.23 -21.17 8.98
C ARG A 200 8.93 -20.77 9.67
N TRP A 201 8.95 -20.50 10.95
CA TRP A 201 7.78 -20.09 11.72
C TRP A 201 7.23 -18.73 11.31
N ILE A 202 8.05 -17.83 10.70
CA ILE A 202 7.55 -16.56 10.18
C ILE A 202 6.49 -16.76 9.08
N PHE A 203 6.58 -17.86 8.35
CA PHE A 203 5.61 -18.25 7.33
C PHE A 203 4.49 -19.13 7.90
N LEU A 204 4.85 -20.09 8.78
CA LEU A 204 3.88 -21.01 9.38
C LEU A 204 2.83 -20.31 10.24
N VAL A 205 3.15 -19.17 10.87
CA VAL A 205 2.19 -18.36 11.66
C VAL A 205 1.00 -17.87 10.81
N ASN A 206 1.16 -17.74 9.51
CA ASN A 206 0.10 -17.34 8.58
C ASN A 206 -0.93 -18.45 8.36
N LEU A 207 -0.57 -19.73 8.56
CA LEU A 207 -1.44 -20.87 8.25
C LEU A 207 -2.68 -20.92 9.16
N PRO A 208 -2.57 -20.89 10.49
CA PRO A 208 -3.75 -20.94 11.35
C PRO A 208 -4.65 -19.72 11.12
N LEU A 209 -4.09 -18.52 10.95
CA LEU A 209 -4.86 -17.31 10.69
C LEU A 209 -5.58 -17.38 9.33
N GLY A 210 -4.90 -17.86 8.29
CA GLY A 210 -5.47 -18.03 6.96
C GLY A 210 -6.58 -19.08 6.93
N LEU A 211 -6.35 -20.26 7.53
CA LEU A 211 -7.34 -21.34 7.58
C LEU A 211 -8.59 -20.93 8.36
N ILE A 212 -8.44 -20.29 9.51
CA ILE A 212 -9.59 -19.77 10.28
C ILE A 212 -10.34 -18.75 9.44
N THR A 213 -9.63 -17.84 8.76
CA THR A 213 -10.27 -16.81 7.92
C THR A 213 -11.00 -17.43 6.73
N LEU A 214 -10.48 -18.48 6.11
CA LEU A 214 -11.16 -19.22 5.05
C LEU A 214 -12.47 -19.83 5.54
N VAL A 215 -12.45 -20.58 6.66
CA VAL A 215 -13.63 -21.25 7.19
C VAL A 215 -14.68 -20.24 7.64
N VAL A 216 -14.29 -19.23 8.40
CA VAL A 216 -15.21 -18.22 8.91
C VAL A 216 -15.72 -17.32 7.77
N GLY A 217 -14.82 -16.92 6.87
CA GLY A 217 -15.15 -16.06 5.73
C GLY A 217 -16.10 -16.74 4.74
N TRP A 218 -15.91 -18.02 4.44
CA TRP A 218 -16.82 -18.78 3.60
C TRP A 218 -18.26 -18.78 4.13
N ARG A 219 -18.42 -18.85 5.45
CA ARG A 219 -19.74 -18.90 6.11
C ARG A 219 -20.35 -17.53 6.38
N LYS A 220 -19.53 -16.48 6.56
CA LYS A 220 -19.96 -15.21 7.14
C LYS A 220 -19.80 -13.99 6.23
N LEU A 221 -18.99 -14.05 5.15
CA LEU A 221 -18.87 -12.92 4.26
C LEU A 221 -20.09 -12.77 3.35
N PRO A 222 -20.59 -11.54 3.16
CA PRO A 222 -21.70 -11.27 2.25
C PRO A 222 -21.28 -11.56 0.81
N ARG A 223 -22.18 -12.11 0.02
CA ARG A 223 -21.97 -12.31 -1.42
C ARG A 223 -22.19 -10.98 -2.14
N ILE A 224 -21.11 -10.36 -2.58
CA ILE A 224 -21.14 -9.11 -3.34
C ILE A 224 -20.79 -9.45 -4.78
N PRO A 225 -21.77 -9.38 -5.70
CA PRO A 225 -21.53 -9.71 -7.11
C PRO A 225 -20.52 -8.72 -7.72
N GLY A 226 -19.77 -9.20 -8.71
CA GLY A 226 -18.93 -8.35 -9.53
C GLY A 226 -19.78 -7.54 -10.53
N HIS A 227 -19.15 -6.53 -11.11
CA HIS A 227 -19.74 -5.69 -12.14
C HIS A 227 -19.11 -6.02 -13.49
N ASN A 228 -19.79 -5.73 -14.60
CA ASN A 228 -19.19 -5.82 -15.94
C ASN A 228 -18.17 -4.67 -16.13
N SER A 229 -16.96 -4.86 -15.64
CA SER A 229 -15.82 -3.97 -15.88
C SER A 229 -14.94 -4.52 -17.02
N SER A 230 -14.21 -3.64 -17.69
CA SER A 230 -13.23 -4.02 -18.71
C SER A 230 -12.19 -5.00 -18.16
N HIS A 231 -11.64 -5.84 -19.02
CA HIS A 231 -10.56 -6.75 -18.62
C HIS A 231 -9.32 -5.94 -18.26
N PRO A 232 -8.70 -6.17 -17.08
CA PRO A 232 -7.45 -5.50 -16.73
C PRO A 232 -6.36 -5.93 -17.72
N HIS A 233 -5.56 -4.97 -18.17
CA HIS A 233 -4.46 -5.22 -19.10
C HIS A 233 -3.30 -5.94 -18.40
N PHE A 234 -3.28 -7.27 -18.49
CA PHE A 234 -2.19 -8.09 -17.93
C PHE A 234 -0.82 -7.69 -18.51
N GLY A 235 -0.77 -7.34 -19.80
CA GLY A 235 0.44 -6.84 -20.44
C GLY A 235 1.03 -5.59 -19.77
N ALA A 236 0.19 -4.65 -19.31
CA ALA A 236 0.68 -3.47 -18.60
C ALA A 236 1.24 -3.81 -17.21
N ALA A 237 0.62 -4.76 -16.48
CA ALA A 237 1.17 -5.27 -15.23
C ALA A 237 2.53 -5.95 -15.47
N LEU A 238 2.65 -6.74 -16.54
CA LEU A 238 3.92 -7.39 -16.90
C LEU A 238 5.01 -6.37 -17.27
N LEU A 239 4.66 -5.32 -18.03
CA LEU A 239 5.61 -4.27 -18.41
C LEU A 239 6.17 -3.53 -17.19
N VAL A 240 5.32 -3.11 -16.24
CA VAL A 240 5.80 -2.42 -15.04
C VAL A 240 6.61 -3.37 -14.15
N THR A 241 6.20 -4.63 -14.04
CA THR A 241 6.95 -5.65 -13.28
C THR A 241 8.35 -5.86 -13.89
N ALA A 242 8.42 -6.09 -15.19
CA ALA A 242 9.68 -6.32 -15.89
C ALA A 242 10.59 -5.09 -15.83
N GLY A 243 10.02 -3.88 -16.00
CA GLY A 243 10.79 -2.64 -15.92
C GLY A 243 11.36 -2.37 -14.52
N VAL A 244 10.56 -2.55 -13.45
CA VAL A 244 11.05 -2.38 -12.08
C VAL A 244 12.02 -3.49 -11.69
N ALA A 245 11.76 -4.74 -12.09
CA ALA A 245 12.69 -5.85 -11.85
C ALA A 245 14.05 -5.63 -12.53
N SER A 246 14.05 -5.15 -13.78
CA SER A 246 15.28 -4.81 -14.51
C SER A 246 16.04 -3.66 -13.85
N LEU A 247 15.33 -2.64 -13.33
CA LEU A 247 15.94 -1.54 -12.58
C LEU A 247 16.61 -2.04 -11.29
N VAL A 248 15.87 -2.82 -10.51
CA VAL A 248 16.39 -3.39 -9.25
C VAL A 248 17.58 -4.29 -9.53
N PHE A 249 17.49 -5.14 -10.57
CA PHE A 249 18.59 -6.00 -11.00
C PHE A 249 19.85 -5.21 -11.38
N ALA A 250 19.71 -4.15 -12.18
CA ALA A 250 20.83 -3.30 -12.56
C ALA A 250 21.50 -2.67 -11.33
N ILE A 251 20.71 -2.13 -10.38
CA ILE A 251 21.23 -1.50 -9.17
C ILE A 251 21.96 -2.53 -8.29
N VAL A 252 21.40 -3.72 -8.11
CA VAL A 252 21.96 -4.74 -7.22
C VAL A 252 23.24 -5.34 -7.82
N LYS A 253 23.27 -5.54 -9.16
CA LYS A 253 24.39 -6.18 -9.87
C LYS A 253 25.54 -5.25 -10.25
N VAL A 254 25.36 -3.95 -10.10
CA VAL A 254 26.36 -2.99 -10.57
C VAL A 254 27.73 -3.15 -9.91
N ASN A 255 27.77 -3.58 -8.64
CA ASN A 255 29.02 -3.78 -7.93
C ASN A 255 29.80 -5.00 -8.43
N ASP A 256 29.09 -6.10 -8.76
CA ASP A 256 29.70 -7.33 -9.23
C ASP A 256 30.19 -7.20 -10.69
N TRP A 257 29.38 -6.56 -11.54
CA TRP A 257 29.59 -6.53 -12.96
C TRP A 257 30.24 -5.24 -13.47
N GLY A 258 30.19 -4.15 -12.67
CA GLY A 258 30.66 -2.81 -13.05
C GLY A 258 29.72 -2.06 -13.99
N TRP A 259 29.76 -0.74 -13.94
CA TRP A 259 28.90 0.17 -14.74
C TRP A 259 29.01 -0.04 -16.25
N HIS A 260 30.17 -0.47 -16.74
CA HIS A 260 30.44 -0.66 -18.17
C HIS A 260 30.12 -2.08 -18.69
N SER A 261 29.58 -2.94 -17.84
CA SER A 261 29.20 -4.29 -18.23
C SER A 261 28.06 -4.29 -19.25
N PRO A 262 28.16 -5.11 -20.31
CA PRO A 262 27.04 -5.30 -21.24
C PRO A 262 25.75 -5.74 -20.55
N GLY A 263 25.84 -6.52 -19.47
CA GLY A 263 24.68 -6.95 -18.68
C GLY A 263 23.97 -5.79 -17.98
N ILE A 264 24.72 -4.86 -17.37
CA ILE A 264 24.15 -3.65 -16.74
C ILE A 264 23.54 -2.73 -17.81
N SER A 265 24.25 -2.52 -18.92
CA SER A 265 23.70 -1.75 -20.04
C SER A 265 22.41 -2.33 -20.59
N ALA A 266 22.35 -3.67 -20.75
CA ALA A 266 21.14 -4.37 -21.17
C ALA A 266 19.99 -4.24 -20.16
N ALA A 267 20.27 -4.34 -18.85
CA ALA A 267 19.28 -4.17 -17.80
C ALA A 267 18.74 -2.72 -17.74
N CYS A 268 19.61 -1.71 -17.89
CA CYS A 268 19.20 -0.31 -18.01
C CYS A 268 18.34 -0.06 -19.25
N ALA A 269 18.74 -0.63 -20.40
CA ALA A 269 17.96 -0.55 -21.64
C ALA A 269 16.58 -1.22 -21.48
N ALA A 270 16.54 -2.41 -20.88
CA ALA A 270 15.28 -3.12 -20.57
C ALA A 270 14.38 -2.27 -19.64
N THR A 271 14.94 -1.63 -18.63
CA THR A 271 14.21 -0.71 -17.75
C THR A 271 13.55 0.42 -18.55
N VAL A 272 14.33 1.10 -19.39
CA VAL A 272 13.82 2.22 -20.21
C VAL A 272 12.74 1.73 -21.20
N ILE A 273 12.97 0.61 -21.85
CA ILE A 273 12.05 0.02 -22.84
C ILE A 273 10.72 -0.36 -22.15
N PHE A 274 10.77 -1.15 -21.08
CA PHE A 274 9.56 -1.65 -20.43
C PHE A 274 8.79 -0.54 -19.71
N LEU A 275 9.44 0.34 -18.97
CA LEU A 275 8.77 1.47 -18.33
C LEU A 275 8.31 2.50 -19.35
N GLY A 276 9.07 2.78 -20.38
CA GLY A 276 8.68 3.65 -21.49
C GLY A 276 7.44 3.12 -22.22
N TRP A 277 7.39 1.81 -22.50
CA TRP A 277 6.24 1.17 -23.11
C TRP A 277 5.01 1.19 -22.15
N PHE A 278 5.23 0.93 -20.86
CA PHE A 278 4.18 1.05 -19.87
C PHE A 278 3.57 2.46 -19.83
N VAL A 279 4.41 3.50 -19.80
CA VAL A 279 3.95 4.90 -19.83
C VAL A 279 3.24 5.21 -21.15
N ALA A 280 3.79 4.79 -22.29
CA ALA A 280 3.16 4.96 -23.60
C ALA A 280 1.79 4.26 -23.67
N HIS A 281 1.67 3.07 -23.09
CA HIS A 281 0.39 2.36 -22.98
C HIS A 281 -0.60 3.16 -22.14
N CYS A 282 -0.19 3.66 -20.95
CA CYS A 282 -1.06 4.48 -20.11
C CYS A 282 -1.51 5.79 -20.78
N LEU A 283 -0.66 6.39 -21.63
CA LEU A 283 -0.98 7.65 -22.33
C LEU A 283 -1.87 7.45 -23.56
N ARG A 284 -1.81 6.28 -24.22
CA ARG A 284 -2.51 6.01 -25.50
C ARG A 284 -3.76 5.15 -25.35
N SER A 285 -3.89 4.41 -24.27
CA SER A 285 -5.02 3.51 -24.03
C SER A 285 -6.28 4.31 -23.67
N SER A 286 -7.43 3.91 -24.22
CA SER A 286 -8.75 4.41 -23.81
C SER A 286 -9.15 3.95 -22.39
N ASP A 287 -8.57 2.84 -21.92
CA ASP A 287 -8.74 2.32 -20.56
C ASP A 287 -7.33 2.06 -19.95
N PRO A 288 -6.63 3.13 -19.50
CA PRO A 288 -5.25 3.03 -19.08
C PRO A 288 -5.13 2.24 -17.77
N PHE A 289 -4.03 1.49 -17.60
CA PHE A 289 -3.72 0.75 -16.36
C PHE A 289 -3.66 1.68 -15.14
N ILE A 290 -3.03 2.84 -15.30
CA ILE A 290 -3.10 3.97 -14.38
C ILE A 290 -3.55 5.18 -15.20
N ASP A 291 -4.60 5.87 -14.76
CA ASP A 291 -5.09 7.06 -15.44
C ASP A 291 -4.06 8.20 -15.30
N PRO A 292 -3.44 8.67 -16.40
CA PRO A 292 -2.47 9.76 -16.36
C PRO A 292 -3.05 11.09 -15.89
N HIS A 293 -4.38 11.28 -16.01
CA HIS A 293 -5.05 12.49 -15.53
C HIS A 293 -4.96 12.67 -14.02
N LEU A 294 -4.77 11.59 -13.25
CA LEU A 294 -4.54 11.66 -11.81
C LEU A 294 -3.31 12.52 -11.48
N PHE A 295 -2.26 12.42 -12.30
CA PHE A 295 -1.02 13.19 -12.11
C PHE A 295 -1.11 14.66 -12.53
N ARG A 296 -2.25 15.10 -13.12
CA ARG A 296 -2.54 16.53 -13.34
C ARG A 296 -3.10 17.20 -12.09
N ILE A 297 -3.57 16.43 -11.14
CA ILE A 297 -4.11 16.91 -9.86
C ILE A 297 -2.93 17.20 -8.93
N ARG A 298 -2.62 18.49 -8.73
CA ARG A 298 -1.44 18.95 -7.97
C ARG A 298 -1.27 18.26 -6.60
N PRO A 299 -2.29 18.18 -5.71
CA PRO A 299 -2.10 17.51 -4.41
C PRO A 299 -1.82 16.02 -4.53
N PHE A 300 -2.41 15.33 -5.51
CA PHE A 300 -2.15 13.92 -5.77
C PHE A 300 -0.71 13.68 -6.19
N THR A 301 -0.23 14.46 -7.17
CA THR A 301 1.16 14.38 -7.67
C THR A 301 2.15 14.76 -6.59
N GLY A 302 1.86 15.81 -5.82
CA GLY A 302 2.65 16.20 -4.67
C GLY A 302 2.78 15.09 -3.63
N ALA A 303 1.68 14.44 -3.29
CA ALA A 303 1.68 13.31 -2.36
C ALA A 303 2.45 12.11 -2.92
N ALA A 304 2.29 11.78 -4.21
CA ALA A 304 3.00 10.69 -4.88
C ALA A 304 4.52 10.90 -4.89
N LEU A 305 4.97 12.12 -5.22
CA LEU A 305 6.39 12.49 -5.25
C LEU A 305 6.98 12.61 -3.85
N ALA A 306 6.20 13.06 -2.85
CA ALA A 306 6.68 13.20 -1.48
C ALA A 306 6.79 11.85 -0.74
N ILE A 307 5.89 10.90 -1.02
CA ILE A 307 5.85 9.60 -0.32
C ILE A 307 6.96 8.66 -0.78
N ALA A 308 7.37 8.73 -2.05
CA ALA A 308 8.33 7.80 -2.64
C ALA A 308 9.71 7.83 -1.96
N PRO A 309 10.39 9.00 -1.77
CA PRO A 309 11.71 9.06 -1.14
C PRO A 309 11.70 8.53 0.30
N GLY A 310 10.73 8.95 1.11
CA GLY A 310 10.60 8.49 2.50
C GLY A 310 10.32 6.99 2.60
N THR A 311 9.55 6.45 1.66
CA THR A 311 9.24 5.01 1.65
C THR A 311 10.42 4.17 1.17
N ALA A 312 11.21 4.68 0.21
CA ALA A 312 12.46 4.04 -0.22
C ALA A 312 13.46 3.97 0.94
N ALA A 313 13.66 5.09 1.64
CA ALA A 313 14.51 5.14 2.83
C ALA A 313 13.99 4.20 3.94
N PHE A 314 12.68 4.10 4.15
CA PHE A 314 12.10 3.20 5.15
C PHE A 314 12.37 1.71 4.85
N GLY A 315 12.21 1.29 3.58
CA GLY A 315 12.51 -0.09 3.18
C GLY A 315 13.98 -0.46 3.39
N ALA A 316 14.89 0.42 2.96
CA ALA A 316 16.33 0.26 3.15
C ALA A 316 16.72 0.25 4.64
N LEU A 317 16.13 1.15 5.43
CA LEU A 317 16.40 1.28 6.87
C LEU A 317 16.13 -0.02 7.63
N LEU A 318 14.97 -0.64 7.43
CA LEU A 318 14.60 -1.87 8.15
C LEU A 318 15.62 -2.99 7.92
N LEU A 319 16.07 -3.15 6.69
CA LEU A 319 17.11 -4.15 6.37
C LEU A 319 18.47 -3.74 6.96
N SER A 320 18.88 -2.48 6.80
CA SER A 320 20.19 -2.01 7.29
C SER A 320 20.34 -2.15 8.79
N MET A 321 19.29 -1.87 9.55
CA MET A 321 19.29 -2.03 11.02
C MET A 321 19.45 -3.49 11.44
N VAL A 322 18.69 -4.39 10.81
CA VAL A 322 18.80 -5.83 11.12
C VAL A 322 20.20 -6.33 10.82
N LEU A 323 20.76 -5.94 9.66
CA LEU A 323 22.11 -6.35 9.29
C LEU A 323 23.17 -5.76 10.24
N TRP A 324 23.08 -4.47 10.57
CA TRP A 324 23.99 -3.83 11.53
C TRP A 324 23.94 -4.52 12.90
N ASP A 325 22.74 -4.65 13.46
CA ASP A 325 22.55 -5.20 14.80
C ASP A 325 23.03 -6.65 14.90
N GLN A 326 22.91 -7.41 13.81
CA GLN A 326 23.36 -8.80 13.79
C GLN A 326 24.83 -8.93 13.43
N MET A 327 25.33 -8.26 12.40
CA MET A 327 26.70 -8.44 11.90
C MET A 327 27.72 -7.70 12.75
N ILE A 328 27.39 -6.48 13.22
CA ILE A 328 28.33 -5.66 13.99
C ILE A 328 28.17 -5.88 15.49
N TRP A 329 26.92 -5.93 15.97
CA TRP A 329 26.65 -6.06 17.42
C TRP A 329 26.38 -7.49 17.87
N GLY A 330 26.27 -8.47 16.96
CA GLY A 330 26.06 -9.88 17.27
C GLY A 330 24.74 -10.17 17.99
N TRP A 331 23.71 -9.31 17.81
CA TRP A 331 22.45 -9.48 18.54
C TRP A 331 21.61 -10.61 17.99
N SER A 332 20.89 -11.28 18.87
CA SER A 332 19.86 -12.25 18.51
C SER A 332 18.67 -11.53 17.83
N ALA A 333 17.95 -12.25 16.98
CA ALA A 333 16.76 -11.75 16.28
C ALA A 333 15.70 -11.18 17.24
N LEU A 334 15.52 -11.78 18.42
CA LEU A 334 14.61 -11.29 19.45
C LEU A 334 15.06 -9.92 19.99
N LYS A 335 16.35 -9.76 20.29
CA LYS A 335 16.89 -8.49 20.80
C LYS A 335 16.76 -7.39 19.76
N ILE A 336 17.01 -7.68 18.49
CA ILE A 336 16.80 -6.79 17.35
C ILE A 336 15.33 -6.37 17.28
N GLY A 337 14.41 -7.33 17.28
CA GLY A 337 12.97 -7.06 17.24
C GLY A 337 12.49 -6.16 18.39
N LEU A 338 13.00 -6.37 19.59
CA LEU A 338 12.70 -5.54 20.76
C LEU A 338 13.24 -4.11 20.63
N ALA A 339 14.49 -3.96 20.16
CA ALA A 339 15.11 -2.65 19.97
C ALA A 339 14.42 -1.83 18.87
N MET A 340 13.98 -2.49 17.80
CA MET A 340 13.28 -1.84 16.68
C MET A 340 11.80 -1.54 16.96
N ALA A 341 11.13 -2.27 17.85
CA ALA A 341 9.69 -2.19 18.08
C ALA A 341 9.15 -0.77 18.41
N PRO A 342 9.82 0.08 19.21
CA PRO A 342 9.30 1.39 19.59
C PRO A 342 8.98 2.31 18.39
N GLY A 343 9.78 2.29 17.33
CA GLY A 343 9.54 3.11 16.14
C GLY A 343 8.21 2.78 15.45
N PRO A 344 8.05 1.57 14.92
CA PRO A 344 6.80 1.13 14.30
C PRO A 344 5.57 1.25 15.20
N LEU A 345 5.69 1.02 16.52
CA LEU A 345 4.60 1.18 17.48
C LEU A 345 4.16 2.64 17.64
N LEU A 346 5.06 3.61 17.46
CA LEU A 346 4.71 5.03 17.47
C LEU A 346 3.86 5.45 16.25
N ILE A 347 3.99 4.77 15.10
CA ILE A 347 3.28 5.14 13.88
C ILE A 347 1.76 5.23 14.09
N PRO A 348 1.05 4.18 14.55
CA PRO A 348 -0.37 4.25 14.79
C PRO A 348 -0.73 5.24 15.92
N VAL A 349 0.08 5.33 16.97
CA VAL A 349 -0.14 6.27 18.08
C VAL A 349 -0.13 7.72 17.56
N VAL A 350 0.90 8.10 16.84
CA VAL A 350 1.05 9.45 16.28
C VAL A 350 -0.05 9.74 15.26
N SER A 351 -0.33 8.78 14.38
CA SER A 351 -1.34 8.93 13.33
C SER A 351 -2.75 9.11 13.89
N LEU A 352 -3.14 8.32 14.88
CA LEU A 352 -4.51 8.33 15.42
C LEU A 352 -4.74 9.47 16.43
N LEU A 353 -3.75 9.75 17.29
CA LEU A 353 -3.93 10.69 18.40
C LEU A 353 -3.54 12.12 18.06
N PHE A 354 -2.49 12.30 17.24
CA PHE A 354 -1.88 13.62 17.08
C PHE A 354 -2.06 14.20 15.68
N SER A 355 -1.99 13.40 14.60
CA SER A 355 -1.97 13.91 13.22
C SER A 355 -3.15 14.84 12.91
N ARG A 356 -4.38 14.49 13.31
CA ARG A 356 -5.57 15.32 13.06
C ARG A 356 -5.49 16.70 13.74
N ARG A 357 -5.03 16.74 14.99
CA ARG A 357 -4.89 18.00 15.75
C ARG A 357 -3.79 18.88 15.18
N LEU A 358 -2.66 18.26 14.81
CA LEU A 358 -1.54 18.98 14.20
C LEU A 358 -1.88 19.54 12.83
N ILE A 359 -2.57 18.77 11.99
CA ILE A 359 -3.06 19.21 10.68
C ILE A 359 -4.03 20.40 10.84
N ALA A 360 -4.98 20.32 11.79
CA ALA A 360 -5.93 21.40 12.03
C ALA A 360 -5.25 22.69 12.50
N ARG A 361 -4.13 22.60 13.24
CA ARG A 361 -3.41 23.75 13.79
C ARG A 361 -2.36 24.34 12.85
N PHE A 362 -1.61 23.50 12.15
CA PHE A 362 -0.42 23.90 11.37
C PHE A 362 -0.57 23.69 9.86
N GLY A 363 -1.63 23.01 9.43
CA GLY A 363 -1.85 22.64 8.05
C GLY A 363 -1.09 21.36 7.63
N VAL A 364 -1.52 20.81 6.49
CA VAL A 364 -1.02 19.53 5.97
C VAL A 364 0.46 19.59 5.61
N ALA A 365 0.88 20.64 4.88
CA ALA A 365 2.26 20.78 4.42
C ALA A 365 3.28 20.85 5.58
N ALA A 366 2.95 21.62 6.64
CA ALA A 366 3.81 21.75 7.81
C ALA A 366 3.94 20.40 8.56
N VAL A 367 2.85 19.65 8.68
CA VAL A 367 2.87 18.33 9.34
C VAL A 367 3.67 17.32 8.54
N CYS A 368 3.51 17.30 7.21
CA CYS A 368 4.33 16.44 6.34
C CYS A 368 5.82 16.83 6.39
N ALA A 369 6.13 18.14 6.37
CA ALA A 369 7.50 18.62 6.48
C ALA A 369 8.13 18.23 7.83
N ALA A 370 7.41 18.44 8.94
CA ALA A 370 7.87 18.01 10.27
C ALA A 370 8.09 16.50 10.33
N GLY A 371 7.19 15.70 9.72
CA GLY A 371 7.34 14.26 9.61
C GLY A 371 8.58 13.85 8.82
N THR A 372 8.84 14.50 7.67
CA THR A 372 10.01 14.24 6.84
C THR A 372 11.31 14.59 7.57
N ILE A 373 11.35 15.75 8.24
CA ILE A 373 12.51 16.18 9.03
C ILE A 373 12.74 15.22 10.20
N SER A 374 11.71 14.86 10.95
CA SER A 374 11.85 13.91 12.06
C SER A 374 12.39 12.56 11.61
N PHE A 375 11.91 12.05 10.47
CA PHE A 375 12.40 10.79 9.90
C PHE A 375 13.88 10.90 9.50
N ALA A 376 14.25 11.98 8.82
CA ALA A 376 15.64 12.25 8.44
C ALA A 376 16.57 12.39 9.66
N LEU A 377 16.12 13.04 10.75
CA LEU A 377 16.87 13.11 12.00
C LEU A 377 17.14 11.74 12.61
N GLY A 378 16.18 10.82 12.53
CA GLY A 378 16.38 9.44 12.96
C GLY A 378 17.45 8.72 12.13
N LEU A 379 17.48 8.96 10.82
CA LEU A 379 18.52 8.41 9.94
C LEU A 379 19.90 9.02 10.23
N VAL A 380 19.97 10.33 10.49
CA VAL A 380 21.20 11.00 10.93
C VAL A 380 21.67 10.44 12.27
N TRP A 381 20.77 10.19 13.22
CA TRP A 381 21.10 9.52 14.48
C TRP A 381 21.82 8.18 14.22
N TRP A 382 21.28 7.34 13.34
CA TRP A 382 21.88 6.07 12.97
C TRP A 382 23.20 6.22 12.23
N ALA A 383 23.38 7.28 11.45
CA ALA A 383 24.66 7.54 10.78
C ALA A 383 25.79 7.97 11.73
N VAL A 384 25.44 8.55 12.89
CA VAL A 384 26.42 9.18 13.80
C VAL A 384 26.64 8.42 15.10
N MET A 385 25.54 7.95 15.73
CA MET A 385 25.58 7.45 17.11
C MET A 385 26.03 5.98 17.28
N PRO A 386 25.67 5.03 16.39
CA PRO A 386 26.12 3.64 16.55
C PRO A 386 27.63 3.50 16.44
N GLY A 387 28.23 2.95 17.49
CA GLY A 387 29.63 2.53 17.52
C GLY A 387 29.76 1.01 17.41
N LEU A 388 31.00 0.50 17.55
CA LEU A 388 31.26 -0.92 17.58
C LEU A 388 30.70 -1.57 18.86
N GLU A 389 30.60 -0.81 19.95
CA GLU A 389 29.99 -1.27 21.19
C GLU A 389 28.47 -1.32 21.07
N ALA A 390 27.91 -2.48 21.34
CA ALA A 390 26.50 -2.72 21.21
C ALA A 390 25.68 -1.97 22.29
N SER A 391 24.79 -1.07 21.89
CA SER A 391 23.97 -0.27 22.79
C SER A 391 22.48 -0.36 22.44
N PHE A 392 21.72 -1.04 23.30
CA PHE A 392 20.26 -1.14 23.17
C PHE A 392 19.58 0.25 23.21
N LEU A 393 20.10 1.13 24.04
CA LEU A 393 19.57 2.50 24.18
C LEU A 393 19.77 3.31 22.90
N VAL A 394 20.95 3.23 22.27
CA VAL A 394 21.25 3.93 21.00
C VAL A 394 20.30 3.43 19.90
N ALA A 395 20.11 2.12 19.76
CA ALA A 395 19.17 1.55 18.80
C ALA A 395 17.74 2.03 19.03
N THR A 396 17.26 1.93 20.26
CA THR A 396 15.88 2.27 20.62
C THR A 396 15.57 3.77 20.46
N ILE A 397 16.48 4.65 20.90
CA ILE A 397 16.31 6.11 20.78
C ILE A 397 16.25 6.52 19.29
N GLY A 398 17.09 5.94 18.45
CA GLY A 398 17.08 6.22 17.01
C GLY A 398 15.76 5.86 16.32
N MET A 399 15.01 4.90 16.86
CA MET A 399 13.70 4.51 16.33
C MET A 399 12.58 5.52 16.62
N LEU A 400 12.72 6.34 17.66
CA LEU A 400 11.65 7.28 18.07
C LEU A 400 11.39 8.38 17.02
N PRO A 401 12.41 9.13 16.53
CA PRO A 401 12.18 10.13 15.49
C PRO A 401 11.75 9.49 14.15
N ILE A 402 12.19 8.26 13.85
CA ILE A 402 11.74 7.49 12.68
C ILE A 402 10.26 7.19 12.79
N GLY A 403 9.80 6.64 13.92
CA GLY A 403 8.40 6.32 14.15
C GLY A 403 7.49 7.54 14.16
N LEU A 404 7.93 8.64 14.81
CA LEU A 404 7.24 9.92 14.79
C LEU A 404 7.11 10.45 13.35
N GLY A 405 8.22 10.47 12.61
CA GLY A 405 8.25 10.93 11.23
C GLY A 405 7.35 10.12 10.31
N ALA A 406 7.46 8.80 10.34
CA ALA A 406 6.63 7.90 9.54
C ALA A 406 5.14 8.01 9.89
N GLY A 407 4.81 8.18 11.18
CA GLY A 407 3.43 8.35 11.67
C GLY A 407 2.78 9.66 11.25
N LEU A 408 3.55 10.73 11.11
CA LEU A 408 3.06 12.01 10.58
C LEU A 408 2.99 12.00 9.05
N LEU A 409 3.98 11.44 8.38
CA LEU A 409 4.15 11.53 6.92
C LEU A 409 3.20 10.60 6.15
N SER A 410 3.32 9.29 6.36
CA SER A 410 2.66 8.30 5.50
C SER A 410 1.13 8.38 5.50
N PRO A 411 0.43 8.41 6.66
CA PRO A 411 -1.03 8.51 6.69
C PRO A 411 -1.54 9.86 6.16
N THR A 412 -0.77 10.93 6.40
CA THR A 412 -1.14 12.28 5.93
C THR A 412 -1.07 12.37 4.41
N LEU A 413 0.02 11.88 3.79
CA LEU A 413 0.17 11.87 2.33
C LEU A 413 -0.84 10.93 1.66
N MET A 414 -1.14 9.78 2.25
CA MET A 414 -2.22 8.90 1.78
C MET A 414 -3.58 9.61 1.84
N GLY A 415 -3.85 10.34 2.92
CA GLY A 415 -5.06 11.14 3.06
C GLY A 415 -5.17 12.23 2.01
N VAL A 416 -4.10 12.97 1.75
CA VAL A 416 -4.04 14.02 0.71
C VAL A 416 -4.28 13.42 -0.67
N SER A 417 -3.59 12.33 -1.00
CA SER A 417 -3.72 11.70 -2.32
C SER A 417 -5.16 11.24 -2.60
N THR A 418 -5.81 10.61 -1.62
CA THR A 418 -7.18 10.10 -1.79
C THR A 418 -8.23 11.20 -1.75
N SER A 419 -8.12 12.16 -0.82
CA SER A 419 -9.11 13.23 -0.67
C SER A 419 -9.11 14.24 -1.84
N SER A 420 -8.04 14.30 -2.62
CA SER A 420 -7.95 15.15 -3.81
C SER A 420 -8.62 14.57 -5.05
N LEU A 421 -9.08 13.31 -4.99
CA LEU A 421 -9.63 12.59 -6.13
C LEU A 421 -11.17 12.57 -6.10
N PRO A 422 -11.81 12.53 -7.28
CA PRO A 422 -13.24 12.24 -7.35
C PRO A 422 -13.53 10.81 -6.87
N PRO A 423 -14.71 10.54 -6.28
CA PRO A 423 -15.05 9.22 -5.73
C PRO A 423 -14.89 8.05 -6.70
N SER A 424 -15.13 8.28 -8.00
CA SER A 424 -14.94 7.30 -9.08
C SER A 424 -13.50 6.86 -9.28
N SER A 425 -12.51 7.68 -8.87
CA SER A 425 -11.08 7.44 -9.07
C SER A 425 -10.35 7.03 -7.79
N PHE A 426 -11.04 6.90 -6.65
CA PHE A 426 -10.41 6.56 -5.36
C PHE A 426 -9.67 5.23 -5.38
N ALA A 427 -10.27 4.18 -5.95
CA ALA A 427 -9.66 2.85 -6.01
C ALA A 427 -8.39 2.86 -6.89
N THR A 428 -8.47 3.45 -8.09
CA THR A 428 -7.35 3.54 -9.02
C THR A 428 -6.22 4.41 -8.46
N GLY A 429 -6.55 5.58 -7.89
CA GLY A 429 -5.55 6.47 -7.31
C GLY A 429 -4.88 5.88 -6.06
N SER A 430 -5.64 5.24 -5.18
CA SER A 430 -5.09 4.51 -4.03
C SER A 430 -4.18 3.36 -4.47
N GLY A 431 -4.57 2.62 -5.51
CA GLY A 431 -3.75 1.58 -6.12
C GLY A 431 -2.43 2.14 -6.67
N ALA A 432 -2.49 3.25 -7.40
CA ALA A 432 -1.30 3.91 -7.96
C ALA A 432 -0.31 4.38 -6.88
N ILE A 433 -0.80 5.02 -5.80
CA ILE A 433 0.05 5.44 -4.68
C ILE A 433 0.67 4.23 -3.98
N ASN A 434 -0.10 3.15 -3.74
CA ASN A 434 0.45 1.95 -3.14
C ASN A 434 1.50 1.28 -4.05
N MET A 435 1.29 1.27 -5.36
CA MET A 435 2.28 0.78 -6.32
C MET A 435 3.57 1.61 -6.24
N ILE A 436 3.48 2.95 -6.23
CA ILE A 436 4.64 3.85 -6.08
C ILE A 436 5.39 3.55 -4.78
N ARG A 437 4.68 3.35 -3.66
CA ARG A 437 5.29 3.00 -2.37
C ARG A 437 6.07 1.69 -2.43
N GLN A 438 5.49 0.65 -3.02
CA GLN A 438 6.13 -0.66 -3.08
C GLN A 438 7.33 -0.65 -4.03
N VAL A 439 7.23 0.01 -5.17
CA VAL A 439 8.37 0.23 -6.07
C VAL A 439 9.49 0.99 -5.35
N ALA A 440 9.15 2.03 -4.59
CA ALA A 440 10.12 2.79 -3.82
C ALA A 440 10.82 1.92 -2.75
N ILE A 441 10.09 1.04 -2.03
CA ILE A 441 10.68 0.07 -1.09
C ILE A 441 11.69 -0.82 -1.81
N ALA A 442 11.32 -1.42 -2.95
CA ALA A 442 12.19 -2.31 -3.69
C ALA A 442 13.47 -1.60 -4.17
N VAL A 443 13.34 -0.38 -4.71
CA VAL A 443 14.49 0.44 -5.13
C VAL A 443 15.35 0.82 -3.93
N GLY A 444 14.75 1.20 -2.79
CA GLY A 444 15.49 1.53 -1.57
C GLY A 444 16.33 0.35 -1.06
N VAL A 445 15.74 -0.84 -0.99
CA VAL A 445 16.46 -2.06 -0.61
C VAL A 445 17.59 -2.38 -1.60
N ALA A 446 17.35 -2.25 -2.91
CA ALA A 446 18.36 -2.49 -3.94
C ALA A 446 19.55 -1.52 -3.81
N VAL A 447 19.27 -0.21 -3.61
CA VAL A 447 20.30 0.80 -3.39
C VAL A 447 21.12 0.51 -2.13
N LEU A 448 20.46 0.11 -1.02
CA LEU A 448 21.16 -0.31 0.18
C LEU A 448 22.13 -1.47 -0.10
N VAL A 449 21.64 -2.52 -0.76
CA VAL A 449 22.45 -3.71 -1.10
C VAL A 449 23.64 -3.31 -1.98
N ALA A 450 23.41 -2.41 -2.95
CA ALA A 450 24.49 -1.90 -3.78
C ALA A 450 25.52 -1.07 -3.00
N ILE A 451 25.12 -0.29 -1.99
CA ILE A 451 26.05 0.48 -1.14
C ILE A 451 26.83 -0.47 -0.23
N LEU A 452 26.16 -1.45 0.35
CA LEU A 452 26.81 -2.38 1.26
C LEU A 452 27.80 -3.30 0.55
N GLY A 453 27.52 -3.74 -0.67
CA GLY A 453 28.43 -4.56 -1.49
C GLY A 453 29.00 -5.77 -0.74
N GLU A 454 30.22 -6.18 -1.12
CA GLU A 454 31.00 -7.20 -0.44
C GLU A 454 32.22 -6.53 0.22
N HIS A 455 32.33 -6.68 1.54
CA HIS A 455 33.43 -6.12 2.34
C HIS A 455 34.07 -7.22 3.17
N HIS A 456 35.38 -7.10 3.43
CA HIS A 456 36.16 -8.08 4.17
C HIS A 456 36.51 -7.61 5.56
N ALA A 457 36.61 -6.29 5.79
CA ALA A 457 36.94 -5.68 7.06
C ALA A 457 35.71 -5.08 7.76
N VAL A 458 35.68 -5.14 9.10
CA VAL A 458 34.57 -4.56 9.89
C VAL A 458 34.48 -3.03 9.70
N GLU A 459 35.62 -2.38 9.56
CA GLU A 459 35.71 -0.92 9.34
C GLU A 459 35.03 -0.52 8.02
N GLU A 460 35.20 -1.31 6.97
CA GLU A 460 34.55 -1.09 5.66
C GLU A 460 33.03 -1.24 5.76
N TRP A 461 32.55 -2.27 6.46
CA TRP A 461 31.13 -2.44 6.75
C TRP A 461 30.55 -1.24 7.51
N VAL A 462 31.22 -0.78 8.57
CA VAL A 462 30.79 0.38 9.36
C VAL A 462 30.68 1.62 8.49
N GLN A 463 31.68 1.85 7.62
CA GLN A 463 31.67 2.99 6.70
C GLN A 463 30.54 2.88 5.68
N ALA A 464 30.30 1.71 5.10
CA ALA A 464 29.23 1.48 4.13
C ALA A 464 27.84 1.73 4.75
N PHE A 465 27.59 1.25 5.98
CA PHE A 465 26.34 1.53 6.69
C PHE A 465 26.15 3.02 6.97
N ARG A 466 27.18 3.71 7.43
CA ARG A 466 27.11 5.17 7.66
C ARG A 466 26.79 5.93 6.38
N VAL A 467 27.46 5.61 5.28
CA VAL A 467 27.18 6.19 3.96
C VAL A 467 25.73 5.91 3.54
N ALA A 468 25.25 4.68 3.73
CA ALA A 468 23.87 4.32 3.42
C ALA A 468 22.87 5.17 4.21
N TRP A 469 23.04 5.33 5.52
CA TRP A 469 22.14 6.14 6.35
C TRP A 469 22.18 7.63 5.99
N TRP A 470 23.35 8.20 5.65
CA TRP A 470 23.45 9.56 5.14
C TRP A 470 22.72 9.74 3.81
N ILE A 471 22.85 8.79 2.88
CA ILE A 471 22.14 8.81 1.60
C ILE A 471 20.63 8.71 1.85
N MET A 472 20.18 7.79 2.72
CA MET A 472 18.76 7.68 3.08
C MET A 472 18.21 8.99 3.69
N ALA A 473 18.98 9.67 4.55
CA ALA A 473 18.59 10.95 5.13
C ALA A 473 18.43 12.01 4.04
N ALA A 474 19.41 12.13 3.14
CA ALA A 474 19.37 13.06 2.03
C ALA A 474 18.20 12.78 1.08
N VAL A 475 17.99 11.51 0.70
CA VAL A 475 16.87 11.09 -0.14
C VAL A 475 15.53 11.41 0.53
N THR A 476 15.39 11.16 1.84
CA THR A 476 14.17 11.50 2.58
C THR A 476 13.87 13.00 2.50
N LEU A 477 14.88 13.85 2.67
CA LEU A 477 14.73 15.31 2.60
C LEU A 477 14.32 15.81 1.21
N ILE A 478 14.62 15.09 0.13
CA ILE A 478 14.11 15.41 -1.22
C ILE A 478 12.57 15.46 -1.22
N GLY A 479 11.91 14.65 -0.39
CA GLY A 479 10.46 14.67 -0.23
C GLY A 479 9.86 15.97 0.31
N LEU A 480 10.68 16.86 0.88
CA LEU A 480 10.25 18.21 1.28
C LEU A 480 9.88 19.09 0.09
N VAL A 481 10.61 18.97 -1.01
CA VAL A 481 10.40 19.79 -2.21
C VAL A 481 8.96 19.64 -2.75
N PRO A 482 8.49 18.42 -3.11
CA PRO A 482 7.11 18.27 -3.58
C PRO A 482 6.08 18.57 -2.48
N THR A 483 6.39 18.31 -1.21
CA THR A 483 5.51 18.67 -0.09
C THR A 483 5.24 20.17 -0.04
N LEU A 484 6.27 20.99 -0.15
CA LEU A 484 6.15 22.45 -0.07
C LEU A 484 5.58 23.05 -1.35
N LEU A 485 5.91 22.51 -2.53
CA LEU A 485 5.49 23.07 -3.83
C LEU A 485 4.05 22.69 -4.20
N PHE A 486 3.58 21.50 -3.87
CA PHE A 486 2.31 20.96 -4.36
C PHE A 486 1.24 20.80 -3.26
N ILE A 487 1.64 20.70 -1.98
CA ILE A 487 0.72 20.50 -0.85
C ILE A 487 0.61 21.80 -0.02
N GLY A 488 0.69 22.97 -0.63
CA GLY A 488 0.67 24.28 0.04
C GLY A 488 -0.53 24.53 0.97
N PRO A 489 -0.56 25.66 1.69
CA PRO A 489 -1.54 25.92 2.77
C PRO A 489 -3.02 25.88 2.32
N SER A 490 -3.29 25.92 1.01
CA SER A 490 -4.64 25.93 0.44
C SER A 490 -5.32 24.56 0.35
N ALA A 491 -4.61 23.44 0.54
CA ALA A 491 -5.18 22.10 0.40
C ALA A 491 -6.04 21.64 1.62
N GLY A 492 -5.95 22.33 2.75
CA GLY A 492 -6.67 21.98 3.97
C GLY A 492 -7.86 22.86 4.34
N THR A 493 -8.10 23.98 3.64
CA THR A 493 -9.04 25.03 4.11
C THR A 493 -10.27 25.23 3.23
N LYS A 494 -10.47 24.42 2.18
CA LYS A 494 -11.69 24.44 1.37
C LYS A 494 -12.22 23.03 1.13
N ILE A 495 -12.56 22.33 2.19
CA ILE A 495 -13.75 21.47 2.12
C ILE A 495 -14.90 22.46 2.11
N ASP A 496 -15.30 22.83 0.90
CA ASP A 496 -16.30 23.85 0.65
C ASP A 496 -17.64 23.32 1.19
N ILE A 497 -18.00 23.76 2.40
CA ILE A 497 -19.31 23.54 3.03
C ILE A 497 -20.43 24.01 2.08
N ARG A 498 -20.12 24.84 1.08
CA ARG A 498 -21.05 25.29 0.04
C ARG A 498 -21.50 24.20 -0.92
N GLN A 499 -20.69 23.18 -1.22
CA GLN A 499 -21.14 22.08 -2.10
C GLN A 499 -22.06 21.09 -1.41
N ALA A 500 -21.98 20.95 -0.09
CA ALA A 500 -22.91 20.12 0.67
C ALA A 500 -24.28 20.78 0.82
N THR A 501 -24.39 22.11 0.75
CA THR A 501 -25.64 22.84 0.91
C THR A 501 -26.38 23.04 -0.42
N GLN A 502 -25.70 22.99 -1.55
CA GLN A 502 -26.32 23.12 -2.88
C GLN A 502 -26.93 21.82 -3.43
N GLN A 503 -26.67 20.66 -2.81
CA GLN A 503 -27.33 19.40 -3.17
C GLN A 503 -28.54 19.07 -2.28
N GLN A 504 -28.95 19.96 -1.40
CA GLN A 504 -30.12 19.78 -0.51
C GLN A 504 -31.27 20.76 -0.80
N THR A 505 -31.25 21.49 -1.90
CA THR A 505 -32.43 22.23 -2.37
C THR A 505 -33.14 21.41 -3.46
N PRO A 506 -34.43 21.10 -3.25
CA PRO A 506 -35.24 20.23 -4.10
C PRO A 506 -35.45 20.76 -5.51
#